data_63f634a5a29ddeb3056456975003dba4
#
_entry.id   63f634a5a29ddeb3056456975003dba4
#
_cell.length_a   1.000
_cell.length_b   1.000
_cell.length_c   1.000
_cell.angle_alpha   90.00
_cell.angle_beta   90.00
_cell.angle_gamma   90.00
#
_symmetry.space_group_name_H-M   'P 1'
#
loop_
_entity.id
_entity.type
_entity.pdbx_description
1 polymer ?
#
loop_
_entity_poly.entity_id
_entity_poly.type
_entity_poly.pdbx_seq_one_letter_code
_entity_poly.pdbx_strand_id
1 'polypeptide(L)'
;TFYSFNIGQVHYVVMDNIDCSAYDGTDSRNYVKKLSNEQLKWLAKDLAYVDKSTPLIVAMHAQIYKPTSTGFAFDHDSANTEALLAALDGYEVHFVTGHTHKVYNITPDDDVVKGRDIHEHNSGAICASWWWSGNLTPGVHVSIDGAPGGYAIWDIDGTDFAWLYKSTGWPEEYQFRSYDLNNVSFSMD
;
A
#
# COMPACT_ATOMS: atom_id res chain seq x y z
N THR A 1 -13.18 -7.19 9.62
CA THR A 1 -13.53 -8.43 8.88
C THR A 1 -12.33 -8.84 8.05
N PHE A 2 -12.02 -10.15 8.05
CA PHE A 2 -10.91 -10.71 7.27
C PHE A 2 -11.37 -12.00 6.58
N TYR A 3 -10.82 -12.28 5.39
CA TYR A 3 -11.19 -13.43 4.57
C TYR A 3 -10.14 -13.66 3.47
N SER A 4 -10.22 -14.80 2.79
CA SER A 4 -9.42 -15.13 1.62
C SER A 4 -10.27 -15.75 0.50
N PHE A 5 -9.72 -15.74 -0.70
CA PHE A 5 -10.31 -16.38 -1.89
C PHE A 5 -9.23 -16.55 -2.97
N ASN A 6 -9.53 -17.37 -3.98
CA ASN A 6 -8.64 -17.57 -5.13
C ASN A 6 -9.27 -16.99 -6.39
N ILE A 7 -8.45 -16.34 -7.21
CA ILE A 7 -8.78 -16.00 -8.60
C ILE A 7 -7.62 -16.49 -9.48
N GLY A 8 -7.91 -17.36 -10.44
CA GLY A 8 -6.87 -17.97 -11.27
C GLY A 8 -5.85 -18.73 -10.41
N GLN A 9 -4.58 -18.36 -10.54
CA GLN A 9 -3.46 -18.96 -9.82
C GLN A 9 -2.99 -18.15 -8.61
N VAL A 10 -3.71 -17.12 -8.23
CA VAL A 10 -3.36 -16.18 -7.14
C VAL A 10 -4.29 -16.37 -5.95
N HIS A 11 -3.73 -16.38 -4.77
CA HIS A 11 -4.46 -16.40 -3.50
C HIS A 11 -4.55 -14.99 -2.93
N TYR A 12 -5.77 -14.53 -2.70
CA TYR A 12 -6.08 -13.19 -2.18
C TYR A 12 -6.43 -13.28 -0.70
N VAL A 13 -5.81 -12.44 0.10
CA VAL A 13 -6.04 -12.32 1.54
C VAL A 13 -6.43 -10.88 1.85
N VAL A 14 -7.55 -10.69 2.52
CA VAL A 14 -8.01 -9.36 2.99
C VAL A 14 -7.96 -9.34 4.51
N MET A 15 -7.24 -8.36 5.07
CA MET A 15 -7.02 -8.25 6.51
C MET A 15 -7.32 -6.84 7.02
N ASP A 16 -7.62 -6.74 8.31
CA ASP A 16 -7.90 -5.49 9.00
C ASP A 16 -6.76 -5.18 9.97
N ASN A 17 -5.91 -4.23 9.61
CA ASN A 17 -4.71 -3.88 10.36
C ASN A 17 -4.81 -2.53 11.09
N ILE A 18 -6.02 -2.08 11.39
CA ILE A 18 -6.28 -0.90 12.22
C ILE A 18 -6.93 -1.34 13.53
N ASP A 19 -6.16 -1.32 14.61
CA ASP A 19 -6.65 -1.62 15.95
C ASP A 19 -7.12 -0.34 16.64
N CYS A 20 -8.44 -0.16 16.71
CA CYS A 20 -9.11 0.95 17.37
C CYS A 20 -9.55 0.60 18.81
N SER A 21 -9.03 -0.45 19.43
CA SER A 21 -9.46 -0.90 20.77
C SER A 21 -9.24 0.16 21.87
N ALA A 22 -8.31 1.09 21.67
CA ALA A 22 -8.05 2.21 22.57
C ALA A 22 -8.87 3.48 22.24
N TYR A 23 -9.74 3.42 21.24
CA TYR A 23 -10.56 4.58 20.88
C TYR A 23 -11.67 4.82 21.91
N ASP A 24 -11.67 6.01 22.50
CA ASP A 24 -12.60 6.43 23.55
C ASP A 24 -13.73 7.37 23.08
N GLY A 25 -13.82 7.57 21.75
CA GLY A 25 -14.81 8.46 21.15
C GLY A 25 -14.35 9.90 20.96
N THR A 26 -13.16 10.28 21.42
CA THR A 26 -12.67 11.67 21.40
C THR A 26 -11.60 11.92 20.33
N ASP A 27 -10.63 11.04 20.16
CA ASP A 27 -9.55 11.19 19.17
C ASP A 27 -9.62 10.09 18.12
N SER A 28 -10.07 10.45 16.91
CA SER A 28 -10.15 9.53 15.76
C SER A 28 -8.78 8.98 15.29
N ARG A 29 -7.68 9.52 15.79
CA ARG A 29 -6.32 9.06 15.52
C ARG A 29 -5.76 8.13 16.60
N ASN A 30 -6.54 7.83 17.63
CA ASN A 30 -6.16 6.89 18.68
C ASN A 30 -6.37 5.44 18.20
N TYR A 31 -5.46 4.97 17.36
CA TYR A 31 -5.41 3.61 16.84
C TYR A 31 -3.96 3.13 16.71
N VAL A 32 -3.78 1.82 16.63
CA VAL A 32 -2.48 1.19 16.37
C VAL A 32 -2.56 0.38 15.07
N LYS A 33 -1.55 0.50 14.23
CA LYS A 33 -1.41 -0.30 13.02
C LYS A 33 -0.87 -1.68 13.40
N LYS A 34 -1.75 -2.64 13.51
CA LYS A 34 -1.43 -4.04 13.80
C LYS A 34 -2.60 -4.97 13.50
N LEU A 35 -2.29 -6.22 13.26
CA LEU A 35 -3.27 -7.30 13.15
C LEU A 35 -3.60 -7.85 14.53
N SER A 36 -4.83 -8.31 14.74
CA SER A 36 -5.17 -9.07 15.95
C SER A 36 -4.49 -10.45 15.94
N ASN A 37 -4.27 -11.01 17.13
CA ASN A 37 -3.77 -12.39 17.27
C ASN A 37 -4.70 -13.41 16.62
N GLU A 38 -5.98 -13.13 16.54
CA GLU A 38 -6.96 -13.98 15.86
C GLU A 38 -6.70 -14.00 14.35
N GLN A 39 -6.47 -12.83 13.74
CA GLN A 39 -6.14 -12.74 12.32
C GLN A 39 -4.84 -13.46 11.98
N LEU A 40 -3.78 -13.30 12.77
CA LEU A 40 -2.51 -13.99 12.56
C LEU A 40 -2.65 -15.52 12.65
N LYS A 41 -3.41 -16.01 13.63
CA LYS A 41 -3.71 -17.45 13.76
C LYS A 41 -4.58 -17.97 12.61
N TRP A 42 -5.52 -17.16 12.16
CA TRP A 42 -6.36 -17.51 11.02
C TRP A 42 -5.52 -17.57 9.75
N LEU A 43 -4.69 -16.57 9.48
CA LEU A 43 -3.79 -16.53 8.33
C LEU A 43 -2.89 -17.77 8.27
N ALA A 44 -2.28 -18.14 9.39
CA ALA A 44 -1.43 -19.33 9.45
C ALA A 44 -2.20 -20.63 9.12
N LYS A 45 -3.49 -20.72 9.48
CA LYS A 45 -4.34 -21.87 9.14
C LYS A 45 -4.76 -21.84 7.68
N ASP A 46 -5.08 -20.69 7.14
CA ASP A 46 -5.46 -20.48 5.75
C ASP A 46 -4.30 -20.89 4.82
N LEU A 47 -3.11 -20.33 5.08
CA LEU A 47 -1.91 -20.61 4.29
C LEU A 47 -1.40 -22.05 4.40
N ALA A 48 -1.83 -22.83 5.40
CA ALA A 48 -1.52 -24.27 5.48
C ALA A 48 -2.13 -25.08 4.34
N TYR A 49 -3.09 -24.53 3.62
CA TYR A 49 -3.74 -25.14 2.44
C TYR A 49 -3.31 -24.51 1.11
N VAL A 50 -2.39 -23.54 1.15
CA VAL A 50 -1.90 -22.83 -0.03
C VAL A 50 -0.49 -23.30 -0.37
N ASP A 51 -0.26 -23.74 -1.60
CA ASP A 51 1.07 -24.12 -2.05
C ASP A 51 2.03 -22.91 -2.04
N LYS A 52 3.29 -23.13 -1.66
CA LYS A 52 4.31 -22.06 -1.60
C LYS A 52 4.63 -21.42 -2.96
N SER A 53 4.33 -22.11 -4.05
CA SER A 53 4.44 -21.56 -5.42
C SER A 53 3.28 -20.65 -5.82
N THR A 54 2.23 -20.54 -4.98
CA THR A 54 1.08 -19.67 -5.22
C THR A 54 1.40 -18.26 -4.75
N PRO A 55 1.42 -17.25 -5.63
CA PRO A 55 1.59 -15.87 -5.21
C PRO A 55 0.43 -15.38 -4.36
N LEU A 56 0.73 -14.49 -3.41
CA LEU A 56 -0.24 -13.92 -2.50
C LEU A 56 -0.46 -12.43 -2.81
N ILE A 57 -1.70 -12.00 -2.92
CA ILE A 57 -2.06 -10.58 -2.80
C ILE A 57 -2.70 -10.38 -1.42
N VAL A 58 -2.04 -9.57 -0.57
CA VAL A 58 -2.50 -9.28 0.79
C VAL A 58 -2.97 -7.83 0.87
N ALA A 59 -4.28 -7.64 0.89
CA ALA A 59 -4.90 -6.31 0.94
C ALA A 59 -5.16 -5.88 2.39
N MET A 60 -4.68 -4.69 2.75
CA MET A 60 -4.86 -4.06 4.06
C MET A 60 -5.03 -2.55 3.91
N HIS A 61 -5.61 -1.89 4.91
CA HIS A 61 -5.73 -0.42 4.87
C HIS A 61 -4.38 0.27 5.06
N ALA A 62 -3.67 -0.03 6.15
CA ALA A 62 -2.42 0.64 6.46
C ALA A 62 -1.21 -0.12 5.89
N GLN A 63 -0.22 0.66 5.50
CA GLN A 63 1.05 0.17 4.98
C GLN A 63 1.89 -0.53 6.06
N ILE A 64 2.72 -1.48 5.62
CA ILE A 64 3.72 -2.14 6.47
C ILE A 64 4.99 -1.28 6.57
N TYR A 65 5.42 -0.71 5.44
CA TYR A 65 6.61 0.10 5.33
C TYR A 65 6.27 1.56 5.01
N LYS A 66 7.10 2.48 5.46
CA LYS A 66 7.00 3.90 5.11
C LYS A 66 8.32 4.45 4.58
N PRO A 67 8.28 5.41 3.65
CA PRO A 67 9.47 6.15 3.23
C PRO A 67 10.10 6.92 4.39
N THR A 68 11.43 6.95 4.41
CA THR A 68 12.26 7.76 5.31
C THR A 68 13.23 8.61 4.48
N SER A 69 14.06 9.41 5.11
CA SER A 69 15.09 10.18 4.41
C SER A 69 16.19 9.33 3.78
N THR A 70 16.34 8.07 4.18
CA THR A 70 17.43 7.19 3.76
C THR A 70 16.96 5.84 3.20
N GLY A 71 15.68 5.69 2.89
CA GLY A 71 15.09 4.43 2.40
C GLY A 71 13.73 4.18 3.03
N PHE A 72 13.51 3.01 3.59
CA PHE A 72 12.24 2.61 4.18
C PHE A 72 12.42 2.05 5.60
N ALA A 73 11.36 2.12 6.39
CA ALA A 73 11.29 1.54 7.74
C ALA A 73 9.89 0.95 7.99
N PHE A 74 9.76 0.11 9.01
CA PHE A 74 8.43 -0.34 9.45
C PHE A 74 7.60 0.84 9.94
N ASP A 75 6.34 0.87 9.52
CA ASP A 75 5.32 1.81 10.00
C ASP A 75 4.13 1.11 10.67
N HIS A 76 4.30 -0.13 10.98
CA HIS A 76 3.39 -1.03 11.65
C HIS A 76 4.03 -1.47 12.98
N ASP A 77 3.27 -1.97 13.94
CA ASP A 77 3.86 -2.53 15.16
C ASP A 77 4.93 -3.57 14.81
N SER A 78 6.15 -3.39 15.28
CA SER A 78 7.30 -4.18 14.80
C SER A 78 7.21 -5.66 15.16
N ALA A 79 6.75 -6.01 16.36
CA ALA A 79 6.61 -7.40 16.78
C ALA A 79 5.46 -8.08 16.01
N ASN A 80 4.38 -7.36 15.77
CA ASN A 80 3.25 -7.82 14.98
C ASN A 80 3.64 -7.99 13.50
N THR A 81 4.45 -7.07 12.95
CA THR A 81 4.96 -7.14 11.59
C THR A 81 5.85 -8.37 11.41
N GLU A 82 6.79 -8.63 12.31
CA GLU A 82 7.64 -9.83 12.22
C GLU A 82 6.82 -11.13 12.31
N ALA A 83 5.75 -11.15 13.10
CA ALA A 83 4.84 -12.31 13.15
C ALA A 83 4.07 -12.49 11.84
N LEU A 84 3.62 -11.40 11.20
CA LEU A 84 2.98 -11.44 9.89
C LEU A 84 3.97 -11.95 8.83
N LEU A 85 5.16 -11.36 8.76
CA LEU A 85 6.20 -11.73 7.78
C LEU A 85 6.66 -13.18 7.95
N ALA A 86 6.71 -13.67 9.20
CA ALA A 86 7.01 -15.10 9.47
C ALA A 86 5.91 -16.03 8.95
N ALA A 87 4.63 -15.64 9.03
CA ALA A 87 3.53 -16.44 8.50
C ALA A 87 3.57 -16.48 6.96
N LEU A 88 4.07 -15.43 6.32
CA LEU A 88 4.18 -15.28 4.86
C LEU A 88 5.50 -15.81 4.30
N ASP A 89 6.40 -16.31 5.14
CA ASP A 89 7.72 -16.75 4.70
C ASP A 89 7.66 -17.83 3.62
N GLY A 90 8.48 -17.66 2.59
CA GLY A 90 8.59 -18.56 1.43
C GLY A 90 7.49 -18.39 0.37
N TYR A 91 6.63 -17.39 0.49
CA TYR A 91 5.72 -16.97 -0.59
C TYR A 91 6.26 -15.74 -1.31
N GLU A 92 5.91 -15.58 -2.57
CA GLU A 92 5.87 -14.29 -3.25
C GLU A 92 4.65 -13.52 -2.75
N VAL A 93 4.86 -12.32 -2.20
CA VAL A 93 3.80 -11.54 -1.53
C VAL A 93 3.72 -10.14 -2.11
N HIS A 94 2.53 -9.75 -2.54
CA HIS A 94 2.20 -8.39 -2.93
C HIS A 94 1.23 -7.78 -1.92
N PHE A 95 1.72 -6.91 -1.03
CA PHE A 95 0.86 -6.09 -0.19
C PHE A 95 0.23 -4.97 -1.01
N VAL A 96 -1.08 -4.83 -0.94
CA VAL A 96 -1.82 -3.70 -1.51
C VAL A 96 -2.36 -2.87 -0.35
N THR A 97 -1.82 -1.67 -0.17
CA THR A 97 -2.06 -0.82 0.98
C THR A 97 -2.36 0.63 0.58
N GLY A 98 -2.71 1.46 1.53
CA GLY A 98 -3.01 2.87 1.35
C GLY A 98 -2.63 3.67 2.60
N HIS A 99 -3.57 4.45 3.16
CA HIS A 99 -3.46 5.19 4.41
C HIS A 99 -2.55 6.42 4.38
N THR A 100 -1.36 6.32 3.78
CA THR A 100 -0.40 7.45 3.74
C THR A 100 -0.79 8.55 2.77
N HIS A 101 -1.74 8.29 1.88
CA HIS A 101 -2.14 9.16 0.75
C HIS A 101 -0.97 9.47 -0.20
N LYS A 102 0.01 8.59 -0.27
CA LYS A 102 1.19 8.67 -1.15
C LYS A 102 1.24 7.46 -2.07
N VAL A 103 1.90 7.60 -3.20
CA VAL A 103 2.14 6.49 -4.14
C VAL A 103 3.61 6.10 -4.04
N TYR A 104 3.88 4.88 -3.62
CA TYR A 104 5.22 4.29 -3.63
C TYR A 104 5.15 2.77 -3.65
N ASN A 105 6.24 2.16 -4.08
CA ASN A 105 6.40 0.72 -4.09
C ASN A 105 7.63 0.31 -3.27
N ILE A 106 7.53 -0.83 -2.62
CA ILE A 106 8.61 -1.59 -2.02
C ILE A 106 8.81 -2.81 -2.88
N THR A 107 10.06 -3.21 -3.07
CA THR A 107 10.44 -4.37 -3.86
C THR A 107 11.39 -5.28 -3.08
N PRO A 108 11.62 -6.52 -3.51
CA PRO A 108 12.60 -7.41 -2.87
C PRO A 108 14.02 -6.86 -2.80
N ASP A 109 14.36 -5.87 -3.64
CA ASP A 109 15.67 -5.21 -3.66
C ASP A 109 15.84 -4.17 -2.53
N ASP A 110 14.77 -3.80 -1.83
CA ASP A 110 14.84 -2.84 -0.73
C ASP A 110 15.36 -3.51 0.55
N ASP A 111 16.38 -2.91 1.18
CA ASP A 111 17.05 -3.46 2.38
C ASP A 111 16.08 -3.81 3.52
N VAL A 112 14.96 -3.07 3.65
CA VAL A 112 13.96 -3.28 4.70
C VAL A 112 13.26 -4.63 4.58
N VAL A 113 13.18 -5.21 3.38
CA VAL A 113 12.54 -6.50 3.07
C VAL A 113 13.42 -7.69 3.52
N LYS A 114 14.75 -7.45 3.65
CA LYS A 114 15.71 -8.45 4.14
C LYS A 114 15.77 -9.73 3.31
N GLY A 115 15.69 -9.59 1.97
CA GLY A 115 15.78 -10.70 1.01
C GLY A 115 14.56 -11.62 0.96
N ARG A 116 13.41 -11.21 1.52
CA ARG A 116 12.14 -11.89 1.31
C ARG A 116 11.56 -11.50 -0.06
N ASP A 117 10.77 -12.36 -0.66
CA ASP A 117 10.05 -12.06 -1.91
C ASP A 117 8.76 -11.26 -1.58
N ILE A 118 8.95 -10.02 -1.19
CA ILE A 118 7.87 -9.12 -0.72
C ILE A 118 7.89 -7.84 -1.51
N HIS A 119 6.72 -7.51 -2.04
CA HIS A 119 6.39 -6.22 -2.64
C HIS A 119 5.35 -5.52 -1.78
N GLU A 120 5.39 -4.20 -1.68
CA GLU A 120 4.28 -3.41 -1.16
C GLU A 120 3.93 -2.29 -2.14
N HIS A 121 2.67 -2.21 -2.50
CA HIS A 121 2.12 -1.20 -3.39
C HIS A 121 1.20 -0.29 -2.57
N ASN A 122 1.73 0.85 -2.14
CA ASN A 122 0.95 1.85 -1.44
C ASN A 122 0.28 2.77 -2.45
N SER A 123 -1.06 2.75 -2.46
CA SER A 123 -1.88 3.54 -3.36
C SER A 123 -2.22 4.90 -2.75
N GLY A 124 -2.24 5.93 -3.57
CA GLY A 124 -2.69 7.27 -3.18
C GLY A 124 -4.16 7.29 -2.79
N ALA A 125 -4.61 8.39 -2.17
CA ALA A 125 -6.00 8.58 -1.81
C ALA A 125 -6.88 8.72 -3.06
N ILE A 126 -8.06 8.06 -3.05
CA ILE A 126 -9.10 8.28 -4.07
C ILE A 126 -10.04 9.43 -3.70
N CYS A 127 -10.08 9.85 -2.44
CA CYS A 127 -10.97 10.93 -2.00
C CYS A 127 -10.34 12.31 -2.18
N ALA A 128 -11.08 13.20 -2.84
CA ALA A 128 -10.61 14.54 -3.20
C ALA A 128 -10.25 15.44 -1.99
N SER A 129 -10.75 15.16 -0.79
CA SER A 129 -10.43 15.92 0.43
C SER A 129 -8.98 15.78 0.89
N TRP A 130 -8.25 14.81 0.38
CA TRP A 130 -6.83 14.59 0.65
C TRP A 130 -5.91 15.02 -0.50
N TRP A 131 -6.47 15.62 -1.53
CA TRP A 131 -5.71 16.17 -2.65
C TRP A 131 -5.59 17.68 -2.51
N TRP A 132 -4.40 18.18 -2.69
CA TRP A 132 -4.16 19.61 -2.80
C TRP A 132 -4.54 20.07 -4.20
N SER A 133 -5.41 21.05 -4.27
CA SER A 133 -5.90 21.54 -5.54
C SER A 133 -5.37 22.93 -5.85
N GLY A 134 -5.20 23.19 -7.14
CA GLY A 134 -5.18 24.53 -7.73
C GLY A 134 -3.82 25.14 -7.92
N ASN A 135 -2.99 25.23 -6.92
CA ASN A 135 -1.86 26.16 -6.99
C ASN A 135 -0.55 25.56 -7.50
N LEU A 136 -0.30 24.27 -7.19
CA LEU A 136 0.94 23.61 -7.63
C LEU A 136 0.87 23.17 -9.10
N THR A 137 -0.35 22.89 -9.59
CA THR A 137 -0.57 22.45 -10.96
C THR A 137 -1.95 22.88 -11.42
N PRO A 138 -2.07 23.95 -12.21
CA PRO A 138 -3.36 24.40 -12.71
C PRO A 138 -4.15 23.27 -13.38
N GLY A 139 -5.38 23.04 -12.93
CA GLY A 139 -6.30 22.05 -13.50
C GLY A 139 -6.05 20.60 -13.08
N VAL A 140 -5.10 20.32 -12.18
CA VAL A 140 -4.84 18.96 -11.66
C VAL A 140 -4.79 18.97 -10.14
N HIS A 141 -5.60 18.13 -9.52
CA HIS A 141 -5.50 17.84 -8.11
C HIS A 141 -4.32 16.89 -7.87
N VAL A 142 -3.53 17.17 -6.86
CA VAL A 142 -2.35 16.35 -6.51
C VAL A 142 -2.38 15.94 -5.05
N SER A 143 -1.87 14.75 -4.76
CA SER A 143 -1.63 14.27 -3.40
C SER A 143 -0.45 15.01 -2.76
N ILE A 144 -0.20 14.75 -1.49
CA ILE A 144 0.90 15.33 -0.70
C ILE A 144 2.29 15.00 -1.28
N ASP A 145 2.42 13.92 -2.03
CA ASP A 145 3.65 13.51 -2.73
C ASP A 145 3.74 14.03 -4.17
N GLY A 146 2.75 14.80 -4.60
CA GLY A 146 2.67 15.34 -5.96
C GLY A 146 2.04 14.40 -6.98
N ALA A 147 1.64 13.20 -6.62
CA ALA A 147 0.93 12.30 -7.52
C ALA A 147 -0.44 12.89 -7.89
N PRO A 148 -0.84 12.91 -9.17
CA PRO A 148 -2.18 13.32 -9.56
C PRO A 148 -3.21 12.31 -9.06
N GLY A 149 -4.47 12.71 -8.91
CA GLY A 149 -5.55 11.80 -8.56
C GLY A 149 -5.65 10.65 -9.56
N GLY A 150 -5.68 9.42 -9.06
CA GLY A 150 -5.63 8.24 -9.91
C GLY A 150 -5.79 6.93 -9.13
N TYR A 151 -5.44 5.85 -9.78
CA TYR A 151 -5.56 4.49 -9.25
C TYR A 151 -4.51 3.58 -9.88
N ALA A 152 -4.21 2.47 -9.22
CA ALA A 152 -3.36 1.43 -9.80
C ALA A 152 -4.19 0.50 -10.69
N ILE A 153 -3.62 0.13 -11.83
CA ILE A 153 -4.12 -0.96 -12.68
C ILE A 153 -3.14 -2.12 -12.53
N TRP A 154 -3.69 -3.30 -12.32
CA TRP A 154 -2.94 -4.54 -12.24
C TRP A 154 -3.32 -5.43 -13.42
N ASP A 155 -2.33 -5.96 -14.10
CA ASP A 155 -2.47 -7.03 -15.10
C ASP A 155 -1.82 -8.29 -14.52
N ILE A 156 -2.61 -9.35 -14.40
CA ILE A 156 -2.20 -10.60 -13.77
C ILE A 156 -2.43 -11.74 -14.77
N ASP A 157 -1.35 -12.27 -15.32
CA ASP A 157 -1.37 -13.42 -16.25
C ASP A 157 -0.72 -14.64 -15.58
N GLY A 158 -1.56 -15.53 -15.09
CA GLY A 158 -1.11 -16.69 -14.32
C GLY A 158 -0.51 -16.27 -12.97
N THR A 159 0.82 -16.33 -12.87
CA THR A 159 1.61 -15.88 -11.71
C THR A 159 2.45 -14.64 -12.00
N ASP A 160 2.36 -14.10 -13.19
CA ASP A 160 3.10 -12.90 -13.59
C ASP A 160 2.28 -11.64 -13.25
N PHE A 161 2.93 -10.65 -12.65
CA PHE A 161 2.30 -9.40 -12.22
C PHE A 161 2.91 -8.21 -12.95
N ALA A 162 2.04 -7.37 -13.51
CA ALA A 162 2.40 -6.04 -13.97
C ALA A 162 1.45 -5.02 -13.36
N TRP A 163 1.93 -3.82 -13.08
CA TRP A 163 1.11 -2.74 -12.54
C TRP A 163 1.59 -1.39 -13.04
N LEU A 164 0.67 -0.45 -13.11
CA LEU A 164 0.96 0.94 -13.39
C LEU A 164 0.02 1.85 -12.59
N TYR A 165 0.44 3.10 -12.37
CA TYR A 165 -0.43 4.13 -11.85
C TYR A 165 -1.13 4.85 -13.01
N LYS A 166 -2.45 4.93 -12.95
CA LYS A 166 -3.30 5.57 -13.96
C LYS A 166 -3.86 6.87 -13.41
N SER A 167 -3.39 8.01 -13.92
CA SER A 167 -3.96 9.32 -13.60
C SER A 167 -5.36 9.46 -14.19
N THR A 168 -6.34 9.84 -13.37
CA THR A 168 -7.72 10.02 -13.81
C THR A 168 -7.82 11.15 -14.85
N GLY A 169 -8.46 10.87 -15.98
CA GLY A 169 -8.64 11.84 -17.07
C GLY A 169 -7.42 12.05 -17.95
N TRP A 170 -6.29 11.37 -17.70
CA TRP A 170 -5.07 11.46 -18.49
C TRP A 170 -4.78 10.13 -19.21
N PRO A 171 -4.00 10.12 -20.30
CA PRO A 171 -3.57 8.88 -20.93
C PRO A 171 -2.66 8.06 -20.01
N GLU A 172 -2.50 6.77 -20.29
CA GLU A 172 -1.72 5.83 -19.49
C GLU A 172 -0.23 6.20 -19.44
N GLU A 173 0.29 6.76 -20.50
CA GLU A 173 1.68 7.20 -20.62
C GLU A 173 2.00 8.43 -19.76
N TYR A 174 0.99 9.07 -19.17
CA TYR A 174 1.16 10.20 -18.28
C TYR A 174 1.59 9.73 -16.88
N GLN A 175 2.89 9.45 -16.71
CA GLN A 175 3.46 8.89 -15.48
C GLN A 175 4.27 9.90 -14.67
N PHE A 176 4.71 11.01 -15.28
CA PHE A 176 5.39 12.10 -14.59
C PHE A 176 5.16 13.42 -15.33
N ARG A 177 5.50 14.50 -14.67
CA ARG A 177 5.57 15.84 -15.26
C ARG A 177 6.72 16.63 -14.65
N SER A 178 7.24 17.57 -15.39
CA SER A 178 8.27 18.48 -14.93
C SER A 178 7.77 19.92 -14.91
N TYR A 179 8.31 20.72 -14.01
CA TYR A 179 8.04 22.16 -13.91
C TYR A 179 9.34 22.93 -13.97
N ASP A 180 9.32 24.05 -14.70
CA ASP A 180 10.33 25.09 -14.54
C ASP A 180 9.91 26.00 -13.37
N LEU A 181 10.57 25.84 -12.24
CA LEU A 181 10.30 26.62 -11.03
C LEU A 181 10.47 28.14 -11.21
N ASN A 182 11.20 28.58 -12.25
CA ASN A 182 11.33 29.99 -12.56
C ASN A 182 10.07 30.57 -13.19
N ASN A 183 9.21 29.73 -13.73
CA ASN A 183 7.97 30.10 -14.41
C ASN A 183 6.69 29.72 -13.65
N VAL A 184 6.81 29.18 -12.44
CA VAL A 184 5.68 28.81 -11.60
C VAL A 184 5.63 29.69 -10.37
N SER A 185 4.53 30.43 -10.19
CA SER A 185 4.27 31.12 -8.93
C SER A 185 3.46 30.22 -8.02
N PHE A 186 3.98 29.97 -6.81
CA PHE A 186 3.27 29.27 -5.77
C PHE A 186 2.61 30.30 -4.84
N SER A 187 1.29 30.30 -4.72
CA SER A 187 0.60 30.91 -3.58
C SER A 187 0.13 29.80 -2.68
N MET A 188 0.52 29.83 -1.43
CA MET A 188 -0.11 29.04 -0.36
C MET A 188 -1.20 29.94 0.24
N ASP A 189 -2.44 29.69 -0.10
CA ASP A 189 -3.61 30.31 0.52
C ASP A 189 -4.07 29.42 1.70
#